data_f7a4c98986e5003c5ce515fa3d39dbf7
#
_entry.id   f7a4c98986e5003c5ce515fa3d39dbf7
#
_cell.length_a   1.000
_cell.length_b   1.000
_cell.length_c   1.000
_cell.angle_alpha   90.00
_cell.angle_beta   90.00
_cell.angle_gamma   90.00
#
_symmetry.space_group_name_H-M   'P 1'
#
loop_
_entity.id
_entity.type
_entity.pdbx_description
1 polymer ?
#
loop_
_entity_poly.entity_id
_entity_poly.type
_entity_poly.pdbx_seq_one_letter_code
_entity_poly.pdbx_strand_id
1 'polypeptide(L)'
;AYRQSKHFVTYGSFDNSAEKSKNEGDYLRSLPDSLDIVTPTHPESLTSYDCEDILLLQEKSIKVLYFVDYTAQMPTLTDAGKLGAWLDKVVAAASQLGMNGFAIKGTPLYGGTEAEQTARREAAKLIVSKLSTAVGDGKLLVFEGDPAFMDAADLNKLDYVVLNTATITSAVDLKLYVAGVIENFSIPKEKLLLSAKINEKLVDEEGEKLDAVTEMTNRVVSLGPVGGLAIYALGDDYYHTKMNYETSRLAIQIMNPSK
;
A
#
# COMPACT_ATOMS: atom_id res chain seq x y z
N ALA A 1 -11.57 7.10 -19.05
CA ALA A 1 -10.45 7.74 -19.76
C ALA A 1 -9.22 7.94 -18.87
N TYR A 2 -9.35 8.53 -17.65
CA TYR A 2 -8.22 8.83 -16.76
C TYR A 2 -7.37 7.57 -16.43
N ARG A 3 -7.99 6.49 -15.95
CA ARG A 3 -7.28 5.26 -15.55
C ARG A 3 -6.69 4.45 -16.72
N GLN A 4 -7.06 4.76 -17.93
CA GLN A 4 -6.49 4.13 -19.14
C GLN A 4 -5.28 4.90 -19.69
N SER A 5 -5.04 6.12 -19.20
CA SER A 5 -3.87 6.91 -19.54
C SER A 5 -2.73 6.64 -18.56
N LYS A 6 -1.48 6.87 -19.02
CA LYS A 6 -0.33 6.85 -18.13
C LYS A 6 -0.48 7.99 -17.11
N HIS A 7 -0.48 7.65 -15.83
CA HIS A 7 -0.60 8.60 -14.72
C HIS A 7 0.14 8.05 -13.49
N PHE A 8 0.36 8.88 -12.49
CA PHE A 8 0.89 8.45 -11.20
C PHE A 8 -0.21 7.74 -10.42
N VAL A 9 0.11 6.55 -9.92
CA VAL A 9 -0.82 5.72 -9.17
C VAL A 9 -1.05 6.28 -7.77
N THR A 10 -2.29 6.30 -7.33
CA THR A 10 -2.67 6.64 -5.95
C THR A 10 -3.25 5.41 -5.25
N TYR A 11 -2.54 4.97 -4.23
CA TYR A 11 -2.88 3.85 -3.37
C TYR A 11 -3.39 4.36 -2.03
N GLY A 12 -4.54 3.91 -1.58
CA GLY A 12 -5.12 4.28 -0.29
C GLY A 12 -5.15 3.10 0.68
N SER A 13 -4.53 3.26 1.85
CA SER A 13 -4.69 2.35 2.98
C SER A 13 -5.81 2.86 3.88
N PHE A 14 -6.85 2.07 4.06
CA PHE A 14 -8.07 2.45 4.76
C PHE A 14 -8.27 1.56 6.00
N ASP A 15 -8.31 2.17 7.17
CA ASP A 15 -8.59 1.48 8.42
C ASP A 15 -10.10 1.26 8.59
N ASN A 16 -10.55 0.02 8.46
CA ASN A 16 -11.93 -0.41 8.64
C ASN A 16 -12.18 -1.07 10.01
N SER A 17 -11.37 -0.77 11.03
CA SER A 17 -11.49 -1.36 12.37
C SER A 17 -12.61 -0.77 13.23
N ALA A 18 -13.28 0.30 12.80
CA ALA A 18 -14.37 0.90 13.54
C ALA A 18 -15.53 -0.09 13.74
N GLU A 19 -15.81 -0.46 14.99
CA GLU A 19 -16.89 -1.40 15.34
C GLU A 19 -18.27 -0.93 14.85
N LYS A 20 -18.47 0.39 14.79
CA LYS A 20 -19.67 1.04 14.23
C LYS A 20 -19.22 2.26 13.47
N SER A 21 -19.64 2.35 12.23
CA SER A 21 -19.48 3.57 11.45
C SER A 21 -20.25 4.71 12.13
N LYS A 22 -19.53 5.75 12.50
CA LYS A 22 -20.07 6.91 13.24
C LYS A 22 -20.33 8.11 12.33
N ASN A 23 -19.67 8.12 11.18
CA ASN A 23 -19.70 9.21 10.22
C ASN A 23 -19.34 8.70 8.81
N GLU A 24 -19.53 9.55 7.81
CA GLU A 24 -19.29 9.19 6.41
C GLU A 24 -17.81 8.83 6.10
N GLY A 25 -16.87 9.38 6.87
CA GLY A 25 -15.43 9.05 6.74
C GLY A 25 -15.09 7.61 7.12
N ASP A 26 -15.99 6.91 7.80
CA ASP A 26 -15.82 5.50 8.17
C ASP A 26 -16.26 4.54 7.04
N TYR A 27 -16.83 5.06 5.93
CA TYR A 27 -17.33 4.26 4.83
C TYR A 27 -16.41 4.31 3.61
N LEU A 28 -16.13 3.15 3.02
CA LEU A 28 -15.36 3.04 1.78
C LEU A 28 -16.02 3.80 0.60
N ARG A 29 -17.35 3.86 0.55
CA ARG A 29 -18.09 4.55 -0.51
C ARG A 29 -17.82 6.05 -0.59
N SER A 30 -17.37 6.67 0.50
CA SER A 30 -17.08 8.11 0.55
C SER A 30 -15.71 8.48 0.01
N LEU A 31 -14.84 7.49 -0.29
CA LEU A 31 -13.49 7.70 -0.79
C LEU A 31 -13.48 8.42 -2.15
N PRO A 32 -12.43 9.22 -2.43
CA PRO A 32 -12.30 9.89 -3.72
C PRO A 32 -12.31 8.94 -4.92
N ASP A 33 -13.13 9.24 -5.92
CA ASP A 33 -13.26 8.44 -7.15
C ASP A 33 -11.97 8.38 -7.98
N SER A 34 -11.02 9.27 -7.71
CA SER A 34 -9.72 9.36 -8.40
C SER A 34 -8.64 8.45 -7.81
N LEU A 35 -8.91 7.73 -6.72
CA LEU A 35 -8.02 6.68 -6.24
C LEU A 35 -7.94 5.51 -7.24
N ASP A 36 -6.76 4.93 -7.39
CA ASP A 36 -6.57 3.76 -8.26
C ASP A 36 -6.71 2.45 -7.50
N ILE A 37 -6.16 2.40 -6.29
CA ILE A 37 -6.11 1.21 -5.45
C ILE A 37 -6.54 1.58 -4.03
N VAL A 38 -7.32 0.71 -3.40
CA VAL A 38 -7.70 0.81 -1.99
C VAL A 38 -7.48 -0.52 -1.31
N THR A 39 -6.90 -0.48 -0.12
CA THR A 39 -6.65 -1.66 0.71
C THR A 39 -7.24 -1.44 2.10
N PRO A 40 -8.39 -2.08 2.42
CA PRO A 40 -8.89 -2.16 3.78
C PRO A 40 -7.91 -2.96 4.64
N THR A 41 -7.53 -2.44 5.82
CA THR A 41 -6.47 -3.04 6.65
C THR A 41 -6.95 -4.21 7.51
N HIS A 42 -8.26 -4.40 7.64
CA HIS A 42 -8.88 -5.50 8.40
C HIS A 42 -9.86 -6.29 7.53
N PRO A 43 -9.38 -7.04 6.52
CA PRO A 43 -10.25 -7.76 5.59
C PRO A 43 -11.05 -8.90 6.25
N GLU A 44 -10.59 -9.40 7.40
CA GLU A 44 -11.29 -10.41 8.21
C GLU A 44 -12.50 -9.85 8.96
N SER A 45 -12.62 -8.54 9.07
CA SER A 45 -13.67 -7.83 9.82
C SER A 45 -14.58 -6.96 8.94
N LEU A 46 -14.61 -7.23 7.63
CA LEU A 46 -15.48 -6.52 6.70
C LEU A 46 -16.96 -6.78 7.02
N THR A 47 -17.72 -5.70 7.13
CA THR A 47 -19.18 -5.76 7.31
C THR A 47 -19.89 -5.98 5.98
N SER A 48 -21.21 -6.25 6.02
CA SER A 48 -22.02 -6.31 4.79
C SER A 48 -22.00 -4.99 4.02
N TYR A 49 -21.97 -3.86 4.72
CA TYR A 49 -21.86 -2.53 4.12
C TYR A 49 -20.52 -2.33 3.43
N ASP A 50 -19.41 -2.78 4.04
CA ASP A 50 -18.09 -2.74 3.41
C ASP A 50 -18.08 -3.55 2.13
N CYS A 51 -18.70 -4.73 2.12
CA CYS A 51 -18.79 -5.58 0.93
C CYS A 51 -19.57 -4.91 -0.20
N GLU A 52 -20.68 -4.22 0.12
CA GLU A 52 -21.41 -3.41 -0.86
C GLU A 52 -20.55 -2.27 -1.40
N ASP A 53 -19.83 -1.58 -0.53
CA ASP A 53 -18.94 -0.47 -0.90
C ASP A 53 -17.79 -0.91 -1.79
N ILE A 54 -17.22 -2.10 -1.55
CA ILE A 54 -16.19 -2.68 -2.41
C ILE A 54 -16.71 -2.81 -3.85
N LEU A 55 -17.93 -3.29 -4.04
CA LEU A 55 -18.53 -3.39 -5.37
C LEU A 55 -18.69 -2.02 -6.02
N LEU A 56 -19.16 -1.01 -5.27
CA LEU A 56 -19.27 0.36 -5.77
C LEU A 56 -17.93 0.96 -6.19
N LEU A 57 -16.85 0.71 -5.42
CA LEU A 57 -15.52 1.14 -5.78
C LEU A 57 -15.04 0.46 -7.07
N GLN A 58 -15.30 -0.84 -7.21
CA GLN A 58 -14.92 -1.62 -8.39
C GLN A 58 -15.68 -1.17 -9.65
N GLU A 59 -16.95 -0.80 -9.54
CA GLU A 59 -17.72 -0.18 -10.62
C GLU A 59 -17.08 1.13 -11.12
N LYS A 60 -16.45 1.88 -10.21
CA LYS A 60 -15.65 3.07 -10.54
C LYS A 60 -14.26 2.73 -11.06
N SER A 61 -13.96 1.44 -11.27
CA SER A 61 -12.65 0.92 -11.68
C SER A 61 -11.52 1.14 -10.65
N ILE A 62 -11.86 1.30 -9.37
CA ILE A 62 -10.90 1.28 -8.27
C ILE A 62 -10.60 -0.18 -7.93
N LYS A 63 -9.33 -0.53 -7.85
CA LYS A 63 -8.92 -1.87 -7.45
C LYS A 63 -8.93 -1.98 -5.93
N VAL A 64 -9.62 -3.00 -5.40
CA VAL A 64 -9.66 -3.25 -3.95
C VAL A 64 -8.87 -4.51 -3.66
N LEU A 65 -7.84 -4.40 -2.81
CA LEU A 65 -6.92 -5.49 -2.52
C LEU A 65 -7.19 -6.11 -1.14
N TYR A 66 -6.96 -7.40 -1.04
CA TYR A 66 -6.96 -8.12 0.22
C TYR A 66 -5.63 -7.90 0.94
N PHE A 67 -5.68 -7.34 2.15
CA PHE A 67 -4.50 -7.05 2.94
C PHE A 67 -3.98 -8.31 3.64
N VAL A 68 -2.70 -8.62 3.45
CA VAL A 68 -2.03 -9.80 3.99
C VAL A 68 -0.96 -9.35 4.96
N ASP A 69 -1.33 -9.18 6.23
CA ASP A 69 -0.38 -8.89 7.31
C ASP A 69 0.07 -10.21 7.93
N TYR A 70 1.25 -10.69 7.54
CA TYR A 70 1.78 -11.91 8.10
C TYR A 70 2.53 -11.71 9.42
N THR A 71 2.56 -10.51 9.97
CA THR A 71 3.15 -10.23 11.30
C THR A 71 2.47 -11.06 12.38
N ALA A 72 1.15 -11.20 12.31
CA ALA A 72 0.36 -12.02 13.21
C ALA A 72 0.69 -13.52 13.08
N GLN A 73 1.34 -13.95 12.00
CA GLN A 73 1.75 -15.32 11.74
C GLN A 73 3.20 -15.62 12.13
N MET A 74 3.88 -14.69 12.80
CA MET A 74 5.29 -14.86 13.22
C MET A 74 5.61 -16.21 13.88
N PRO A 75 4.77 -16.74 14.79
CA PRO A 75 5.02 -18.06 15.40
C PRO A 75 5.00 -19.23 14.42
N THR A 76 4.36 -19.07 13.25
CA THR A 76 4.20 -20.14 12.25
C THR A 76 5.08 -19.94 11.02
N LEU A 77 5.88 -18.88 10.96
CA LEU A 77 6.72 -18.59 9.80
C LEU A 77 7.79 -19.68 9.52
N THR A 78 8.22 -20.40 10.54
CA THR A 78 9.16 -21.54 10.41
C THR A 78 8.49 -22.82 9.98
N ASP A 79 7.16 -22.89 9.99
CA ASP A 79 6.35 -24.05 9.58
C ASP A 79 5.69 -23.74 8.23
N ALA A 80 6.33 -24.13 7.15
CA ALA A 80 5.83 -23.90 5.79
C ALA A 80 4.45 -24.52 5.54
N GLY A 81 4.13 -25.64 6.19
CA GLY A 81 2.81 -26.28 6.07
C GLY A 81 1.70 -25.43 6.69
N LYS A 82 1.91 -24.92 7.89
CA LYS A 82 0.94 -24.05 8.57
C LYS A 82 0.79 -22.71 7.85
N LEU A 83 1.90 -22.11 7.42
CA LEU A 83 1.89 -20.87 6.66
C LEU A 83 1.15 -21.07 5.34
N GLY A 84 1.41 -22.17 4.63
CA GLY A 84 0.72 -22.52 3.39
C GLY A 84 -0.78 -22.72 3.59
N ALA A 85 -1.21 -23.39 4.64
CA ALA A 85 -2.62 -23.58 4.97
C ALA A 85 -3.33 -22.25 5.31
N TRP A 86 -2.65 -21.34 5.99
CA TRP A 86 -3.17 -20.01 6.24
C TRP A 86 -3.33 -19.22 4.94
N LEU A 87 -2.34 -19.26 4.05
CA LEU A 87 -2.41 -18.58 2.74
C LEU A 87 -3.54 -19.16 1.87
N ASP A 88 -3.83 -20.45 1.94
CA ASP A 88 -4.99 -21.04 1.25
C ASP A 88 -6.31 -20.40 1.71
N LYS A 89 -6.45 -20.14 3.00
CA LYS A 89 -7.61 -19.45 3.57
C LYS A 89 -7.68 -17.99 3.09
N VAL A 90 -6.53 -17.31 3.05
CA VAL A 90 -6.43 -15.93 2.53
C VAL A 90 -6.89 -15.87 1.08
N VAL A 91 -6.40 -16.76 0.23
CA VAL A 91 -6.78 -16.84 -1.19
C VAL A 91 -8.28 -17.11 -1.34
N ALA A 92 -8.83 -18.06 -0.58
CA ALA A 92 -10.25 -18.37 -0.61
C ALA A 92 -11.12 -17.17 -0.17
N ALA A 93 -10.73 -16.48 0.90
CA ALA A 93 -11.44 -15.30 1.39
C ALA A 93 -11.40 -14.14 0.37
N ALA A 94 -10.24 -13.87 -0.21
CA ALA A 94 -10.10 -12.83 -1.24
C ALA A 94 -10.95 -13.13 -2.48
N SER A 95 -11.01 -14.38 -2.90
CA SER A 95 -11.85 -14.83 -4.00
C SER A 95 -13.34 -14.67 -3.69
N GLN A 96 -13.77 -15.07 -2.49
CA GLN A 96 -15.16 -14.94 -2.05
C GLN A 96 -15.62 -13.48 -1.98
N LEU A 97 -14.73 -12.57 -1.57
CA LEU A 97 -14.99 -11.13 -1.53
C LEU A 97 -14.88 -10.44 -2.89
N GLY A 98 -14.47 -11.15 -3.95
CA GLY A 98 -14.26 -10.56 -5.27
C GLY A 98 -13.13 -9.54 -5.33
N MET A 99 -12.12 -9.67 -4.47
CA MET A 99 -10.98 -8.74 -4.41
C MET A 99 -10.13 -8.76 -5.68
N ASN A 100 -9.49 -7.65 -5.97
CA ASN A 100 -8.68 -7.42 -7.17
C ASN A 100 -7.20 -7.80 -7.00
N GLY A 101 -6.87 -8.59 -6.00
CA GLY A 101 -5.51 -9.03 -5.69
C GLY A 101 -5.15 -8.87 -4.23
N PHE A 102 -3.86 -8.79 -3.95
CA PHE A 102 -3.32 -8.81 -2.60
C PHE A 102 -2.36 -7.65 -2.36
N ALA A 103 -2.38 -7.11 -1.14
CA ALA A 103 -1.36 -6.21 -0.62
C ALA A 103 -0.67 -6.90 0.57
N ILE A 104 0.62 -7.22 0.42
CA ILE A 104 1.42 -7.94 1.42
C ILE A 104 2.16 -6.91 2.25
N LYS A 105 1.95 -6.88 3.56
CA LYS A 105 2.74 -6.09 4.48
C LYS A 105 3.98 -6.84 4.90
N GLY A 106 5.15 -6.29 4.57
CA GLY A 106 6.44 -6.80 5.01
C GLY A 106 6.75 -6.42 6.47
N THR A 107 7.23 -7.40 7.24
CA THR A 107 7.76 -7.13 8.57
C THR A 107 9.19 -6.62 8.49
N PRO A 108 9.64 -5.75 9.42
CA PRO A 108 11.04 -5.34 9.48
C PRO A 108 11.98 -6.54 9.58
N LEU A 109 13.02 -6.58 8.74
CA LEU A 109 14.05 -7.63 8.74
C LEU A 109 15.05 -7.48 9.87
N TYR A 110 15.17 -6.25 10.35
CA TYR A 110 16.23 -5.88 11.27
C TYR A 110 15.88 -6.32 12.70
N GLY A 111 16.84 -6.96 13.35
CA GLY A 111 16.69 -7.52 14.68
C GLY A 111 16.43 -9.03 14.69
N GLY A 112 16.69 -9.64 15.84
CA GLY A 112 16.65 -11.08 16.02
C GLY A 112 17.93 -11.80 15.59
N THR A 113 17.92 -13.10 15.70
CA THR A 113 19.00 -13.99 15.31
C THR A 113 19.03 -14.18 13.79
N GLU A 114 20.15 -14.67 13.27
CA GLU A 114 20.27 -15.04 11.85
C GLU A 114 19.21 -16.06 11.42
N ALA A 115 18.91 -17.02 12.29
CA ALA A 115 17.87 -18.02 12.03
C ALA A 115 16.48 -17.38 11.89
N GLU A 116 16.14 -16.40 12.72
CA GLU A 116 14.88 -15.66 12.62
C GLU A 116 14.81 -14.81 11.36
N GLN A 117 15.91 -14.16 10.98
CA GLN A 117 15.98 -13.40 9.73
C GLN A 117 15.83 -14.30 8.51
N THR A 118 16.48 -15.47 8.51
CA THR A 118 16.34 -16.48 7.45
C THR A 118 14.90 -16.97 7.36
N ALA A 119 14.26 -17.29 8.48
CA ALA A 119 12.86 -17.72 8.51
C ALA A 119 11.92 -16.68 7.93
N ARG A 120 12.12 -15.39 8.22
CA ARG A 120 11.33 -14.28 7.63
C ARG A 120 11.50 -14.19 6.11
N ARG A 121 12.72 -14.36 5.60
CA ARG A 121 12.99 -14.35 4.15
C ARG A 121 12.33 -15.53 3.45
N GLU A 122 12.45 -16.72 3.99
CA GLU A 122 11.81 -17.92 3.44
C GLU A 122 10.27 -17.82 3.48
N ALA A 123 9.72 -17.22 4.55
CA ALA A 123 8.29 -16.94 4.63
C ALA A 123 7.86 -15.94 3.54
N ALA A 124 8.59 -14.86 3.32
CA ALA A 124 8.31 -13.89 2.27
C ALA A 124 8.32 -14.54 0.87
N LYS A 125 9.29 -15.42 0.59
CA LYS A 125 9.32 -16.19 -0.66
C LYS A 125 8.09 -17.06 -0.86
N LEU A 126 7.69 -17.80 0.19
CA LEU A 126 6.52 -18.66 0.12
C LEU A 126 5.23 -17.84 -0.10
N ILE A 127 5.08 -16.74 0.60
CA ILE A 127 3.93 -15.85 0.49
C ILE A 127 3.83 -15.28 -0.94
N VAL A 128 4.91 -14.70 -1.46
CA VAL A 128 4.93 -14.13 -2.81
C VAL A 128 4.69 -15.22 -3.87
N SER A 129 5.34 -16.37 -3.74
CA SER A 129 5.15 -17.49 -4.68
C SER A 129 3.70 -17.93 -4.73
N LYS A 130 3.07 -18.15 -3.57
CA LYS A 130 1.70 -18.64 -3.48
C LYS A 130 0.69 -17.61 -3.97
N LEU A 131 0.82 -16.36 -3.54
CA LEU A 131 -0.10 -15.30 -3.93
C LEU A 131 0.07 -14.88 -5.39
N SER A 132 1.28 -14.89 -5.95
CA SER A 132 1.49 -14.61 -7.37
C SER A 132 0.84 -15.65 -8.29
N THR A 133 0.79 -16.90 -7.85
CA THR A 133 0.08 -17.96 -8.60
C THR A 133 -1.43 -17.80 -8.48
N ALA A 134 -1.92 -17.36 -7.34
CA ALA A 134 -3.35 -17.23 -7.07
C ALA A 134 -3.96 -15.95 -7.65
N VAL A 135 -3.16 -14.91 -7.89
CA VAL A 135 -3.67 -13.61 -8.29
C VAL A 135 -4.32 -13.61 -9.67
N GLY A 136 -3.79 -14.39 -10.63
CA GLY A 136 -4.34 -14.49 -11.98
C GLY A 136 -4.26 -13.19 -12.79
N ASP A 137 -4.80 -13.24 -14.01
CA ASP A 137 -4.75 -12.11 -14.94
C ASP A 137 -5.64 -10.93 -14.49
N GLY A 138 -5.14 -9.72 -14.67
CA GLY A 138 -5.87 -8.49 -14.40
C GLY A 138 -6.00 -8.11 -12.92
N LYS A 139 -5.42 -8.89 -12.02
CA LYS A 139 -5.34 -8.59 -10.59
C LYS A 139 -3.94 -8.12 -10.21
N LEU A 140 -3.81 -7.51 -9.04
CA LEU A 140 -2.58 -6.88 -8.58
C LEU A 140 -1.96 -7.64 -7.41
N LEU A 141 -0.63 -7.67 -7.40
CA LEU A 141 0.17 -8.10 -6.25
C LEU A 141 1.07 -6.93 -5.82
N VAL A 142 0.82 -6.40 -4.64
CA VAL A 142 1.52 -5.26 -4.07
C VAL A 142 2.26 -5.68 -2.80
N PHE A 143 3.46 -5.17 -2.61
CA PHE A 143 4.23 -5.34 -1.39
C PHE A 143 4.43 -3.98 -0.72
N GLU A 144 4.08 -3.90 0.56
CA GLU A 144 4.30 -2.73 1.42
C GLU A 144 5.47 -3.02 2.35
N GLY A 145 6.62 -2.40 2.11
CA GLY A 145 7.79 -2.58 2.94
C GLY A 145 9.12 -2.33 2.23
N ASP A 146 10.20 -2.78 2.86
CA ASP A 146 11.54 -2.65 2.31
C ASP A 146 11.83 -3.76 1.28
N PRO A 147 12.21 -3.44 0.04
CA PRO A 147 12.54 -4.45 -0.98
C PRO A 147 13.74 -5.34 -0.63
N ALA A 148 14.57 -4.95 0.34
CA ALA A 148 15.66 -5.79 0.86
C ALA A 148 15.19 -7.15 1.42
N PHE A 149 13.89 -7.29 1.69
CA PHE A 149 13.28 -8.54 2.13
C PHE A 149 13.20 -9.63 1.07
N MET A 150 13.24 -9.25 -0.19
CA MET A 150 12.91 -10.14 -1.28
C MET A 150 14.09 -10.34 -2.22
N ASP A 151 14.17 -11.53 -2.79
CA ASP A 151 15.06 -11.80 -3.91
C ASP A 151 14.56 -11.09 -5.18
N ALA A 152 15.44 -10.83 -6.12
CA ALA A 152 15.09 -10.19 -7.41
C ALA A 152 13.98 -10.93 -8.16
N ALA A 153 13.96 -12.27 -8.09
CA ALA A 153 12.94 -13.10 -8.73
C ALA A 153 11.55 -12.85 -8.14
N ASP A 154 11.45 -12.60 -6.83
CA ASP A 154 10.19 -12.30 -6.17
C ASP A 154 9.75 -10.85 -6.42
N LEU A 155 10.69 -9.91 -6.42
CA LEU A 155 10.41 -8.51 -6.78
C LEU A 155 9.81 -8.38 -8.19
N ASN A 156 10.25 -9.20 -9.13
CA ASN A 156 9.72 -9.20 -10.49
C ASN A 156 8.26 -9.66 -10.60
N LYS A 157 7.75 -10.39 -9.61
CA LYS A 157 6.35 -10.85 -9.56
C LYS A 157 5.39 -9.77 -9.06
N LEU A 158 5.90 -8.70 -8.47
CA LEU A 158 5.10 -7.62 -7.91
C LEU A 158 4.73 -6.60 -8.98
N ASP A 159 3.51 -6.08 -8.90
CA ASP A 159 3.04 -4.95 -9.71
C ASP A 159 3.55 -3.62 -9.14
N TYR A 160 3.50 -3.49 -7.80
CA TYR A 160 3.99 -2.30 -7.08
C TYR A 160 4.70 -2.70 -5.79
N VAL A 161 5.67 -1.87 -5.43
CA VAL A 161 6.33 -1.87 -4.11
C VAL A 161 6.07 -0.53 -3.45
N VAL A 162 5.33 -0.55 -2.36
CA VAL A 162 5.09 0.63 -1.52
C VAL A 162 6.24 0.75 -0.53
N LEU A 163 7.12 1.72 -0.74
CA LEU A 163 8.24 1.98 0.16
C LEU A 163 7.75 2.56 1.48
N ASN A 164 8.36 2.15 2.59
CA ASN A 164 7.99 2.61 3.93
C ASN A 164 8.51 4.03 4.23
N THR A 165 8.33 4.96 3.30
CA THR A 165 8.77 6.36 3.44
C THR A 165 7.89 7.16 4.40
N ALA A 166 6.67 6.68 4.70
CA ALA A 166 5.79 7.30 5.71
C ALA A 166 6.41 7.36 7.11
N THR A 167 7.38 6.49 7.42
CA THR A 167 8.11 6.50 8.69
C THR A 167 9.33 7.43 8.68
N ILE A 168 9.70 7.98 7.53
CA ILE A 168 10.82 8.90 7.36
C ILE A 168 10.31 10.33 7.56
N THR A 169 10.87 11.04 8.52
CA THR A 169 10.41 12.39 8.93
C THR A 169 11.29 13.52 8.42
N SER A 170 12.39 13.20 7.74
CA SER A 170 13.35 14.16 7.18
C SER A 170 13.45 13.98 5.65
N ALA A 171 13.35 15.07 4.91
CA ALA A 171 13.52 15.08 3.45
C ALA A 171 14.93 14.61 3.02
N VAL A 172 15.95 14.90 3.82
CA VAL A 172 17.33 14.45 3.54
C VAL A 172 17.42 12.92 3.63
N ASP A 173 16.90 12.33 4.71
CA ASP A 173 16.90 10.88 4.89
C ASP A 173 16.05 10.17 3.84
N LEU A 174 14.90 10.77 3.48
CA LEU A 174 14.03 10.29 2.42
C LEU A 174 14.77 10.20 1.08
N LYS A 175 15.49 11.26 0.71
CA LYS A 175 16.25 11.32 -0.54
C LYS A 175 17.34 10.25 -0.59
N LEU A 176 18.08 10.06 0.51
CA LEU A 176 19.11 9.02 0.63
C LEU A 176 18.51 7.61 0.53
N TYR A 177 17.40 7.37 1.22
CA TYR A 177 16.72 6.07 1.18
C TYR A 177 16.22 5.72 -0.21
N VAL A 178 15.53 6.64 -0.89
CA VAL A 178 15.00 6.41 -2.24
C VAL A 178 16.13 6.19 -3.25
N ALA A 179 17.20 6.98 -3.18
CA ALA A 179 18.38 6.78 -4.03
C ALA A 179 18.98 5.39 -3.82
N GLY A 180 19.15 4.97 -2.56
CA GLY A 180 19.65 3.64 -2.22
C GLY A 180 18.79 2.51 -2.76
N VAL A 181 17.45 2.65 -2.70
CA VAL A 181 16.53 1.67 -3.30
C VAL A 181 16.70 1.58 -4.81
N ILE A 182 16.76 2.72 -5.49
CA ILE A 182 16.93 2.76 -6.96
C ILE A 182 18.25 2.16 -7.39
N GLU A 183 19.33 2.39 -6.64
CA GLU A 183 20.67 1.91 -6.97
C GLU A 183 20.86 0.40 -6.68
N ASN A 184 20.29 -0.08 -5.58
CA ASN A 184 20.57 -1.44 -5.08
C ASN A 184 19.56 -2.49 -5.56
N PHE A 185 18.38 -2.10 -6.02
CA PHE A 185 17.34 -3.02 -6.46
C PHE A 185 16.95 -2.75 -7.90
N SER A 186 16.90 -3.79 -8.71
CA SER A 186 16.48 -3.72 -10.12
C SER A 186 14.96 -3.62 -10.26
N ILE A 187 14.35 -2.70 -9.55
CA ILE A 187 12.90 -2.45 -9.62
C ILE A 187 12.67 -1.28 -10.57
N PRO A 188 11.84 -1.43 -11.60
CA PRO A 188 11.42 -0.30 -12.42
C PRO A 188 10.83 0.82 -11.57
N LYS A 189 11.26 2.06 -11.77
CA LYS A 189 10.81 3.22 -10.98
C LYS A 189 9.29 3.39 -10.96
N GLU A 190 8.65 3.08 -12.06
CA GLU A 190 7.19 3.12 -12.21
C GLU A 190 6.44 2.11 -11.32
N LYS A 191 7.13 1.12 -10.76
CA LYS A 191 6.57 0.19 -9.77
C LYS A 191 6.80 0.63 -8.32
N LEU A 192 7.60 1.66 -8.07
CA LEU A 192 7.86 2.19 -6.74
C LEU A 192 6.82 3.24 -6.36
N LEU A 193 6.12 3.03 -5.26
CA LEU A 193 5.25 4.03 -4.66
C LEU A 193 5.92 4.54 -3.37
N LEU A 194 6.00 5.86 -3.23
CA LEU A 194 6.32 6.46 -1.94
C LEU A 194 5.10 6.37 -1.03
N SER A 195 5.26 6.47 0.27
CA SER A 195 4.15 6.49 1.22
C SER A 195 4.22 7.68 2.16
N ALA A 196 3.06 8.18 2.54
CA ALA A 196 2.89 9.21 3.55
C ALA A 196 1.62 8.94 4.35
N LYS A 197 1.57 9.44 5.58
CA LYS A 197 0.42 9.29 6.47
C LYS A 197 -0.27 10.62 6.67
N ILE A 198 -1.59 10.62 6.64
CA ILE A 198 -2.42 11.80 6.91
C ILE A 198 -2.09 12.36 8.31
N ASN A 199 -2.06 13.68 8.41
CA ASN A 199 -1.76 14.45 9.64
C ASN A 199 -0.33 14.34 10.17
N GLU A 200 0.57 13.67 9.46
CA GLU A 200 2.00 13.64 9.81
C GLU A 200 2.76 14.80 9.14
N LYS A 201 3.96 15.06 9.63
CA LYS A 201 4.85 16.12 9.15
C LYS A 201 6.15 15.53 8.60
N LEU A 202 6.66 16.18 7.57
CA LEU A 202 7.99 15.96 7.02
C LEU A 202 8.81 17.24 7.23
N VAL A 203 10.04 17.11 7.70
CA VAL A 203 10.98 18.23 7.83
C VAL A 203 11.74 18.36 6.51
N ASP A 204 11.66 19.51 5.86
CA ASP A 204 12.38 19.80 4.63
C ASP A 204 13.89 20.04 4.84
N GLU A 205 14.59 20.38 3.78
CA GLU A 205 16.03 20.63 3.80
C GLU A 205 16.39 21.91 4.57
N GLU A 206 15.45 22.85 4.73
CA GLU A 206 15.58 24.10 5.48
C GLU A 206 15.18 23.95 6.95
N GLY A 207 14.63 22.80 7.35
CA GLY A 207 14.21 22.51 8.72
C GLY A 207 12.75 22.87 9.02
N GLU A 208 11.99 23.26 8.01
CA GLU A 208 10.56 23.56 8.15
C GLU A 208 9.71 22.27 8.19
N LYS A 209 8.66 22.29 9.02
CA LYS A 209 7.71 21.17 9.15
C LYS A 209 6.54 21.37 8.22
N LEU A 210 6.51 20.57 7.15
CA LEU A 210 5.49 20.61 6.13
C LEU A 210 4.54 19.40 6.25
N ASP A 211 3.37 19.50 5.61
CA ASP A 211 2.45 18.38 5.53
C ASP A 211 3.10 17.20 4.79
N ALA A 212 3.14 16.03 5.44
CA ALA A 212 3.88 14.89 4.90
C ALA A 212 3.30 14.39 3.58
N VAL A 213 1.97 14.35 3.42
CA VAL A 213 1.34 13.90 2.17
C VAL A 213 1.65 14.85 1.02
N THR A 214 1.55 16.16 1.24
CA THR A 214 1.85 17.17 0.22
C THR A 214 3.32 17.12 -0.20
N GLU A 215 4.24 17.09 0.77
CA GLU A 215 5.68 17.02 0.48
C GLU A 215 6.07 15.71 -0.20
N MET A 216 5.52 14.59 0.26
CA MET A 216 5.78 13.30 -0.38
C MET A 216 5.26 13.27 -1.82
N THR A 217 4.12 13.90 -2.08
CA THR A 217 3.57 14.08 -3.44
C THR A 217 4.55 14.83 -4.35
N ASN A 218 5.11 15.93 -3.87
CA ASN A 218 6.12 16.68 -4.61
C ASN A 218 7.37 15.82 -4.90
N ARG A 219 7.77 14.98 -3.97
CA ARG A 219 8.91 14.04 -4.14
C ARG A 219 8.62 12.93 -5.14
N VAL A 220 7.39 12.43 -5.22
CA VAL A 220 6.98 11.48 -6.28
C VAL A 220 7.29 12.02 -7.66
N VAL A 221 6.96 13.29 -7.89
CA VAL A 221 7.17 13.94 -9.19
C VAL A 221 8.64 14.29 -9.43
N SER A 222 9.37 14.73 -8.39
CA SER A 222 10.73 15.30 -8.53
C SER A 222 11.85 14.27 -8.42
N LEU A 223 11.67 13.14 -7.73
CA LEU A 223 12.71 12.14 -7.50
C LEU A 223 12.91 11.14 -8.66
N GLY A 224 12.75 11.62 -9.88
CA GLY A 224 13.11 10.93 -11.08
C GLY A 224 12.08 9.99 -11.68
N PRO A 225 10.90 10.44 -12.02
CA PRO A 225 9.69 10.23 -11.24
C PRO A 225 9.47 8.76 -10.95
N VAL A 226 8.90 8.45 -9.77
CA VAL A 226 8.50 7.11 -9.36
C VAL A 226 7.04 6.81 -9.79
N GLY A 227 6.50 5.65 -9.44
CA GLY A 227 5.19 5.21 -9.92
C GLY A 227 3.99 5.92 -9.30
N GLY A 228 4.12 6.44 -8.08
CA GLY A 228 3.02 7.12 -7.43
C GLY A 228 3.17 7.22 -5.91
N LEU A 229 2.04 7.40 -5.22
CA LEU A 229 1.93 7.64 -3.80
C LEU A 229 0.95 6.70 -3.13
N ALA A 230 1.33 6.14 -1.99
CA ALA A 230 0.44 5.47 -1.05
C ALA A 230 0.12 6.42 0.12
N ILE A 231 -1.16 6.55 0.44
CA ILE A 231 -1.66 7.38 1.53
C ILE A 231 -2.19 6.47 2.64
N TYR A 232 -1.55 6.53 3.82
CA TYR A 232 -1.97 5.82 5.02
C TYR A 232 -2.92 6.65 5.87
N ALA A 233 -3.75 5.98 6.68
CA ALA A 233 -4.78 6.60 7.50
C ALA A 233 -5.74 7.46 6.66
N LEU A 234 -6.14 6.96 5.51
CA LEU A 234 -6.91 7.70 4.51
C LEU A 234 -8.23 8.23 5.06
N GLY A 235 -8.92 7.50 5.93
CA GLY A 235 -10.16 7.93 6.57
C GLY A 235 -10.02 9.18 7.43
N ASP A 236 -8.83 9.45 7.98
CA ASP A 236 -8.56 10.62 8.81
C ASP A 236 -8.55 11.93 7.99
N ASP A 237 -8.50 11.83 6.66
CA ASP A 237 -8.57 12.97 5.74
C ASP A 237 -10.01 13.36 5.33
N TYR A 238 -11.03 12.70 5.90
CA TYR A 238 -12.41 12.97 5.46
C TYR A 238 -12.86 14.40 5.75
N TYR A 239 -12.65 14.89 6.98
CA TYR A 239 -13.17 16.19 7.41
C TYR A 239 -12.21 17.34 7.13
N HIS A 240 -12.63 18.22 6.23
CA HIS A 240 -12.00 19.51 5.93
C HIS A 240 -13.06 20.59 5.70
N THR A 241 -12.66 21.85 5.87
CA THR A 241 -13.58 22.99 5.73
C THR A 241 -14.02 23.26 4.30
N LYS A 242 -13.19 22.93 3.31
CA LYS A 242 -13.46 23.22 1.89
C LYS A 242 -14.06 22.02 1.15
N MET A 243 -13.47 20.85 1.31
CA MET A 243 -13.95 19.62 0.67
C MET A 243 -13.47 18.38 1.43
N ASN A 244 -14.26 17.31 1.36
CA ASN A 244 -13.87 16.03 1.93
C ASN A 244 -12.62 15.48 1.24
N TYR A 245 -11.73 14.88 2.00
CA TYR A 245 -10.44 14.33 1.50
C TYR A 245 -9.58 15.39 0.80
N GLU A 246 -9.54 16.61 1.33
CA GLU A 246 -8.84 17.74 0.70
C GLU A 246 -7.38 17.41 0.43
N THR A 247 -6.66 16.87 1.40
CA THR A 247 -5.23 16.54 1.28
C THR A 247 -5.00 15.48 0.20
N SER A 248 -5.78 14.41 0.22
CA SER A 248 -5.67 13.32 -0.77
C SER A 248 -6.03 13.78 -2.19
N ARG A 249 -7.08 14.60 -2.32
CA ARG A 249 -7.50 15.15 -3.62
C ARG A 249 -6.46 16.10 -4.20
N LEU A 250 -5.86 16.96 -3.37
CA LEU A 250 -4.77 17.84 -3.80
C LEU A 250 -3.53 17.03 -4.20
N ALA A 251 -3.17 15.99 -3.47
CA ALA A 251 -2.07 15.10 -3.83
C ALA A 251 -2.29 14.49 -5.23
N ILE A 252 -3.47 13.95 -5.49
CA ILE A 252 -3.81 13.40 -6.80
C ILE A 252 -3.71 14.46 -7.90
N GLN A 253 -4.20 15.67 -7.64
CA GLN A 253 -4.16 16.77 -8.61
C GLN A 253 -2.73 17.25 -8.90
N ILE A 254 -1.86 17.29 -7.89
CA ILE A 254 -0.44 17.64 -8.08
C ILE A 254 0.26 16.61 -8.96
N MET A 255 0.05 15.32 -8.69
CA MET A 255 0.64 14.24 -9.47
C MET A 255 0.05 14.15 -10.89
N ASN A 256 -1.25 14.37 -11.02
CA ASN A 256 -2.02 14.13 -12.23
C ASN A 256 -2.89 15.37 -12.57
N PRO A 257 -2.30 16.49 -12.96
CA PRO A 257 -3.06 17.69 -13.27
C PRO A 257 -4.00 17.45 -14.46
N SER A 258 -5.22 17.97 -14.36
CA SER A 258 -6.16 17.99 -15.48
C SER A 258 -5.58 18.78 -16.64
N LYS A 259 -5.63 18.21 -17.83
CA LYS A 259 -5.22 18.88 -19.06
C LYS A 259 -6.26 19.89 -19.49
#